data_a075ac13bc8e12dba98eb6f51a3bebab
#
_entry.id   a075ac13bc8e12dba98eb6f51a3bebab
#
_cell.length_a   1.000
_cell.length_b   1.000
_cell.length_c   1.000
_cell.angle_alpha   90.00
_cell.angle_beta   90.00
_cell.angle_gamma   90.00
#
_symmetry.space_group_name_H-M   'P 1'
#
loop_
_entity.id
_entity.type
_entity.pdbx_description
1 polymer ?
#
loop_
_entity_poly.entity_id
_entity_poly.type
_entity_poly.pdbx_seq_one_letter_code
_entity_poly.pdbx_strand_id
1 'polypeptide(L)'
;MILLIDNYDSFTYNLVQRLGEIDPNMDIQVVRNDELTLDEIAERSPERIIISPGPCTPTEAGISVECVKRFAGKLPLLGVCLGHQSIGQALGGKIVRARNLMHGKTDMIHHSGGRLLNGLENPFQATRYHSLVIQPDTLPAELEAVAWSEEPHGGR
;
A
#
# COMPACT_ATOMS: atom_id res chain seq x y z
N MET A 1 -14.88 11.81 -3.13
CA MET A 1 -15.01 10.38 -2.77
C MET A 1 -13.63 9.72 -2.76
N ILE A 2 -13.32 8.89 -1.76
CA ILE A 2 -12.16 8.00 -1.72
C ILE A 2 -12.62 6.60 -2.10
N LEU A 3 -12.00 5.99 -3.10
CA LEU A 3 -12.24 4.60 -3.46
C LEU A 3 -11.23 3.70 -2.74
N LEU A 4 -11.71 2.73 -1.97
CA LEU A 4 -10.89 1.73 -1.32
C LEU A 4 -11.10 0.39 -1.99
N ILE A 5 -10.04 -0.14 -2.62
CA ILE A 5 -10.03 -1.47 -3.23
C ILE A 5 -9.67 -2.49 -2.15
N ASP A 6 -10.61 -3.38 -1.85
CA ASP A 6 -10.47 -4.43 -0.86
C ASP A 6 -9.96 -5.72 -1.50
N ASN A 7 -8.77 -6.14 -1.13
CA ASN A 7 -8.14 -7.38 -1.55
C ASN A 7 -8.54 -8.58 -0.68
N TYR A 8 -9.79 -8.60 -0.18
CA TYR A 8 -10.32 -9.68 0.67
C TYR A 8 -9.55 -9.83 1.99
N ASP A 9 -9.21 -8.69 2.60
CA ASP A 9 -8.44 -8.66 3.84
C ASP A 9 -9.29 -8.25 5.04
N SER A 10 -9.08 -8.90 6.18
CA SER A 10 -9.79 -8.59 7.42
C SER A 10 -9.46 -7.22 7.99
N PHE A 11 -8.32 -6.63 7.63
CA PHE A 11 -7.90 -5.30 8.06
C PHE A 11 -8.42 -4.16 7.17
N THR A 12 -9.10 -4.44 6.06
CA THR A 12 -9.65 -3.42 5.17
C THR A 12 -10.53 -2.44 5.93
N TYR A 13 -11.45 -2.93 6.74
CA TYR A 13 -12.35 -2.08 7.53
C TYR A 13 -11.66 -1.34 8.68
N ASN A 14 -10.49 -1.79 9.14
CA ASN A 14 -9.68 -1.00 10.06
C ASN A 14 -9.16 0.29 9.39
N LEU A 15 -8.84 0.24 8.09
CA LEU A 15 -8.50 1.43 7.33
C LEU A 15 -9.69 2.38 7.22
N VAL A 16 -10.88 1.86 6.90
CA VAL A 16 -12.12 2.64 6.84
C VAL A 16 -12.39 3.32 8.18
N GLN A 17 -12.28 2.57 9.28
CA GLN A 17 -12.48 3.11 10.62
C GLN A 17 -11.49 4.24 10.93
N ARG A 18 -10.20 4.05 10.64
CA ARG A 18 -9.18 5.07 10.89
C ARG A 18 -9.41 6.34 10.07
N LEU A 19 -9.84 6.20 8.83
CA LEU A 19 -10.20 7.33 7.99
C LEU A 19 -11.43 8.08 8.56
N GLY A 20 -12.45 7.34 9.00
CA GLY A 20 -13.63 7.92 9.64
C GLY A 20 -13.35 8.58 10.99
N GLU A 21 -12.34 8.14 11.74
CA GLU A 21 -11.86 8.82 12.96
C GLU A 21 -11.18 10.16 12.65
N ILE A 22 -10.54 10.29 11.47
CA ILE A 22 -9.93 11.54 11.02
C ILE A 22 -10.99 12.54 10.55
N ASP A 23 -11.94 12.06 9.75
CA ASP A 23 -13.07 12.85 9.26
C ASP A 23 -14.32 11.96 9.12
N PRO A 24 -15.30 12.12 10.04
CA PRO A 24 -16.55 11.34 10.02
C PRO A 24 -17.42 11.56 8.77
N ASN A 25 -17.19 12.67 8.05
CA ASN A 25 -17.94 13.00 6.84
C ASN A 25 -17.22 12.56 5.56
N MET A 26 -16.11 11.83 5.68
CA MET A 26 -15.34 11.36 4.53
C MET A 26 -16.16 10.37 3.71
N ASP A 27 -16.38 10.69 2.44
CA ASP A 27 -17.07 9.81 1.49
C ASP A 27 -16.11 8.70 1.04
N ILE A 28 -16.30 7.50 1.60
CA ILE A 28 -15.46 6.32 1.32
C ILE A 28 -16.34 5.23 0.71
N GLN A 29 -15.98 4.80 -0.50
CA GLN A 29 -16.55 3.60 -1.13
C GLN A 29 -15.56 2.46 -1.05
N VAL A 30 -16.01 1.31 -0.52
CA VAL A 30 -15.24 0.07 -0.49
C VAL A 30 -15.77 -0.85 -1.58
N VAL A 31 -14.86 -1.35 -2.42
CA VAL A 31 -15.19 -2.29 -3.51
C VAL A 31 -14.18 -3.43 -3.51
N ARG A 32 -14.62 -4.63 -3.84
CA ARG A 32 -13.72 -5.77 -3.99
C ARG A 32 -12.83 -5.62 -5.22
N ASN A 33 -11.66 -6.24 -5.20
CA ASN A 33 -10.67 -6.14 -6.28
C ASN A 33 -11.09 -6.83 -7.60
N ASP A 34 -12.23 -7.48 -7.61
CA ASP A 34 -12.86 -8.17 -8.75
C ASP A 34 -14.28 -7.67 -9.05
N GLU A 35 -14.75 -6.64 -8.35
CA GLU A 35 -16.13 -6.15 -8.44
C GLU A 35 -16.32 -5.08 -9.51
N LEU A 36 -15.28 -4.30 -9.79
CA LEU A 36 -15.30 -3.23 -10.77
C LEU A 36 -14.22 -3.39 -11.84
N THR A 37 -14.53 -2.91 -13.03
CA THR A 37 -13.54 -2.68 -14.08
C THR A 37 -12.82 -1.35 -13.88
N LEU A 38 -11.68 -1.18 -14.54
CA LEU A 38 -10.96 0.09 -14.51
C LEU A 38 -11.74 1.26 -15.17
N ASP A 39 -12.61 0.95 -16.12
CA ASP A 39 -13.46 1.97 -16.77
C ASP A 39 -14.56 2.45 -15.82
N GLU A 40 -15.21 1.53 -15.09
CA GLU A 40 -16.17 1.88 -14.05
C GLU A 40 -15.55 2.69 -12.91
N ILE A 41 -14.29 2.39 -12.53
CA ILE A 41 -13.54 3.22 -11.59
C ILE A 41 -13.32 4.64 -12.15
N ALA A 42 -12.93 4.75 -13.42
CA ALA A 42 -12.74 6.04 -14.05
C ALA A 42 -14.04 6.86 -14.16
N GLU A 43 -15.16 6.21 -14.47
CA GLU A 43 -16.50 6.84 -14.51
C GLU A 43 -16.94 7.37 -13.13
N ARG A 44 -16.60 6.67 -12.05
CA ARG A 44 -16.87 7.12 -10.67
C ARG A 44 -16.03 8.33 -10.26
N SER A 45 -14.96 8.62 -11.00
CA SER A 45 -14.10 9.79 -10.79
C SER A 45 -13.64 9.97 -9.34
N PRO A 46 -13.00 8.95 -8.70
CA PRO A 46 -12.55 9.10 -7.34
C PRO A 46 -11.47 10.19 -7.22
N GLU A 47 -11.45 10.89 -6.11
CA GLU A 47 -10.39 11.87 -5.81
C GLU A 47 -9.09 11.19 -5.37
N ARG A 48 -9.21 10.04 -4.74
CA ARG A 48 -8.09 9.23 -4.22
C ARG A 48 -8.44 7.76 -4.29
N ILE A 49 -7.42 6.92 -4.44
CA ILE A 49 -7.56 5.46 -4.37
C ILE A 49 -6.69 4.92 -3.25
N ILE A 50 -7.26 4.03 -2.45
CA ILE A 50 -6.53 3.23 -1.45
C ILE A 50 -6.61 1.77 -1.86
N ILE A 51 -5.47 1.08 -1.87
CA ILE A 51 -5.39 -0.36 -2.13
C ILE A 51 -5.04 -1.06 -0.82
N SER A 52 -5.91 -1.93 -0.36
CA SER A 52 -5.82 -2.59 0.95
C SER A 52 -4.70 -3.63 1.03
N PRO A 53 -4.36 -4.07 2.25
CA PRO A 53 -3.72 -5.37 2.45
C PRO A 53 -4.49 -6.48 1.76
N GLY A 54 -3.87 -7.65 1.64
CA GLY A 54 -4.52 -8.82 1.10
C GLY A 54 -3.62 -10.06 1.15
N PRO A 55 -4.18 -11.24 0.89
CA PRO A 55 -3.43 -12.49 0.79
C PRO A 55 -2.66 -12.59 -0.52
N CYS A 56 -1.80 -13.59 -0.61
CA CYS A 56 -1.06 -13.98 -1.81
C CYS A 56 -0.11 -12.90 -2.35
N THR A 57 -0.08 -12.69 -3.64
CA THR A 57 0.84 -11.77 -4.33
C THR A 57 0.06 -10.70 -5.11
N PRO A 58 0.71 -9.59 -5.50
CA PRO A 58 0.06 -8.59 -6.35
C PRO A 58 -0.51 -9.13 -7.66
N THR A 59 0.10 -10.18 -8.23
CA THR A 59 -0.39 -10.82 -9.46
C THR A 59 -1.77 -11.43 -9.28
N GLU A 60 -2.11 -11.84 -8.05
CA GLU A 60 -3.38 -12.47 -7.69
C GLU A 60 -4.38 -11.48 -7.05
N ALA A 61 -4.00 -10.20 -7.00
CA ALA A 61 -4.79 -9.13 -6.36
C ALA A 61 -5.81 -8.46 -7.31
N GLY A 62 -6.42 -9.23 -8.20
CA GLY A 62 -7.44 -8.74 -9.13
C GLY A 62 -6.97 -7.53 -9.92
N ILE A 63 -7.73 -6.44 -9.88
CA ILE A 63 -7.43 -5.20 -10.64
C ILE A 63 -6.33 -4.34 -10.00
N SER A 64 -5.79 -4.69 -8.82
CA SER A 64 -4.93 -3.79 -8.03
C SER A 64 -3.72 -3.27 -8.81
N VAL A 65 -2.97 -4.15 -9.50
CA VAL A 65 -1.79 -3.77 -10.29
C VAL A 65 -2.18 -2.89 -11.48
N GLU A 66 -3.21 -3.29 -12.22
CA GLU A 66 -3.66 -2.54 -13.39
C GLU A 66 -4.29 -1.19 -13.01
N CYS A 67 -4.92 -1.12 -11.84
CA CYS A 67 -5.42 0.14 -11.27
C CYS A 67 -4.25 1.13 -11.03
N VAL A 68 -3.15 0.65 -10.45
CA VAL A 68 -1.95 1.50 -10.30
C VAL A 68 -1.44 1.98 -11.66
N LYS A 69 -1.26 1.10 -12.63
CA LYS A 69 -0.78 1.46 -13.98
C LYS A 69 -1.66 2.54 -14.64
N ARG A 70 -2.97 2.46 -14.45
CA ARG A 70 -3.92 3.38 -15.08
C ARG A 70 -3.97 4.75 -14.41
N PHE A 71 -3.88 4.80 -13.07
CA PHE A 71 -4.17 5.99 -12.28
C PHE A 71 -2.93 6.64 -11.64
N ALA A 72 -1.77 5.98 -11.59
CA ALA A 72 -0.54 6.58 -11.07
C ALA A 72 -0.19 7.87 -11.85
N GLY A 73 0.18 8.91 -11.11
CA GLY A 73 0.46 10.23 -11.66
C GLY A 73 -0.78 11.05 -12.06
N LYS A 74 -1.99 10.47 -12.04
CA LYS A 74 -3.24 11.17 -12.34
C LYS A 74 -4.00 11.57 -11.09
N LEU A 75 -3.97 10.72 -10.07
CA LEU A 75 -4.58 10.98 -8.76
C LEU A 75 -3.78 10.31 -7.64
N PRO A 76 -3.93 10.77 -6.38
CA PRO A 76 -3.22 10.18 -5.25
C PRO A 76 -3.60 8.71 -5.05
N LEU A 77 -2.57 7.86 -4.88
CA LEU A 77 -2.69 6.45 -4.60
C LEU A 77 -2.00 6.14 -3.27
N LEU A 78 -2.66 5.38 -2.40
CA LEU A 78 -2.07 4.81 -1.19
C LEU A 78 -2.17 3.29 -1.24
N GLY A 79 -1.06 2.58 -1.14
CA GLY A 79 -1.03 1.13 -1.00
C GLY A 79 -0.59 0.71 0.39
N VAL A 80 -1.31 -0.22 0.99
CA VAL A 80 -0.98 -0.79 2.30
C VAL A 80 -0.68 -2.28 2.14
N CYS A 81 0.49 -2.74 2.59
CA CYS A 81 0.96 -4.11 2.49
C CYS A 81 0.90 -4.65 1.05
N LEU A 82 -0.06 -5.52 0.71
CA LEU A 82 -0.26 -6.00 -0.67
C LEU A 82 -0.47 -4.84 -1.66
N GLY A 83 -1.17 -3.79 -1.25
CA GLY A 83 -1.34 -2.57 -2.06
C GLY A 83 -0.02 -1.85 -2.33
N HIS A 84 0.87 -1.75 -1.34
CA HIS A 84 2.22 -1.21 -1.51
C HIS A 84 3.05 -2.07 -2.48
N GLN A 85 2.97 -3.38 -2.36
CA GLN A 85 3.64 -4.32 -3.28
C GLN A 85 3.06 -4.20 -4.69
N SER A 86 1.75 -3.97 -4.83
CA SER A 86 1.08 -3.75 -6.12
C SER A 86 1.59 -2.49 -6.81
N ILE A 87 1.85 -1.41 -6.06
CA ILE A 87 2.47 -0.18 -6.57
C ILE A 87 3.88 -0.50 -7.09
N GLY A 88 4.69 -1.19 -6.29
CA GLY A 88 6.04 -1.57 -6.71
C GLY A 88 6.06 -2.42 -7.98
N GLN A 89 5.20 -3.45 -8.04
CA GLN A 89 5.10 -4.33 -9.21
C GLN A 89 4.59 -3.60 -10.45
N ALA A 90 3.58 -2.75 -10.30
CA ALA A 90 3.00 -2.00 -11.41
C ALA A 90 4.01 -1.11 -12.12
N LEU A 91 4.97 -0.57 -11.38
CA LEU A 91 6.04 0.31 -11.88
C LEU A 91 7.32 -0.46 -12.26
N GLY A 92 7.34 -1.80 -12.16
CA GLY A 92 8.43 -2.64 -12.64
C GLY A 92 9.34 -3.24 -11.56
N GLY A 93 9.06 -2.99 -10.28
CA GLY A 93 9.77 -3.62 -9.16
C GLY A 93 9.45 -5.10 -9.04
N LYS A 94 10.40 -5.90 -8.59
CA LYS A 94 10.22 -7.33 -8.33
C LYS A 94 9.75 -7.57 -6.90
N ILE A 95 8.71 -8.38 -6.75
CA ILE A 95 8.21 -8.83 -5.45
C ILE A 95 8.84 -10.15 -5.11
N VAL A 96 9.52 -10.21 -3.96
CA VAL A 96 10.25 -11.38 -3.48
C VAL A 96 9.88 -11.68 -2.03
N ARG A 97 10.16 -12.90 -1.57
CA ARG A 97 10.02 -13.24 -0.15
C ARG A 97 11.04 -12.46 0.67
N ALA A 98 10.57 -11.89 1.78
CA ALA A 98 11.44 -11.33 2.79
C ALA A 98 12.37 -12.41 3.35
N ARG A 99 13.62 -12.06 3.64
CA ARG A 99 14.59 -13.00 4.23
C ARG A 99 14.14 -13.50 5.60
N ASN A 100 13.51 -12.63 6.37
CA ASN A 100 12.92 -12.95 7.67
C ASN A 100 11.41 -12.75 7.60
N LEU A 101 10.68 -13.81 7.97
CA LEU A 101 9.23 -13.73 8.08
C LEU A 101 8.85 -12.92 9.30
N MET A 102 8.11 -11.84 9.10
CA MET A 102 7.63 -10.96 10.15
C MET A 102 6.10 -11.03 10.24
N HIS A 103 5.62 -11.80 11.22
CA HIS A 103 4.19 -11.89 11.53
C HIS A 103 3.94 -11.40 12.95
N GLY A 104 3.31 -10.24 13.08
CA GLY A 104 2.93 -9.66 14.36
C GLY A 104 4.10 -9.26 15.27
N LYS A 105 5.29 -9.08 14.72
CA LYS A 105 6.44 -8.54 15.43
C LYS A 105 6.53 -7.04 15.23
N THR A 106 6.97 -6.34 16.26
CA THR A 106 7.31 -4.92 16.17
C THR A 106 8.75 -4.75 15.71
N ASP A 107 8.99 -3.69 14.97
CA ASP A 107 10.32 -3.30 14.49
C ASP A 107 10.45 -1.78 14.57
N MET A 108 11.68 -1.29 14.63
CA MET A 108 11.96 0.14 14.56
C MET A 108 12.06 0.57 13.10
N ILE A 109 11.28 1.56 12.75
CA ILE A 109 11.20 2.08 11.39
C ILE A 109 11.89 3.43 11.35
N HIS A 110 12.97 3.50 10.59
CA HIS A 110 13.67 4.74 10.27
C HIS A 110 13.04 5.39 9.04
N HIS A 111 13.14 6.72 8.94
CA HIS A 111 12.63 7.43 7.77
C HIS A 111 13.45 8.70 7.47
N SER A 112 13.43 9.12 6.22
CA SER A 112 14.06 10.37 5.76
C SER A 112 13.15 11.60 5.92
N GLY A 113 11.98 11.45 6.53
CA GLY A 113 10.97 12.51 6.62
C GLY A 113 10.02 12.51 5.41
N GLY A 114 9.50 13.69 5.09
CA GLY A 114 8.54 13.87 4.00
C GLY A 114 7.10 13.99 4.48
N ARG A 115 6.19 14.33 3.56
CA ARG A 115 4.79 14.67 3.91
C ARG A 115 4.05 13.56 4.65
N LEU A 116 4.24 12.30 4.23
CA LEU A 116 3.55 11.16 4.81
C LEU A 116 4.02 10.83 6.23
N LEU A 117 5.29 11.12 6.54
CA LEU A 117 5.94 10.73 7.79
C LEU A 117 6.17 11.91 8.72
N ASN A 118 5.69 13.09 8.35
CA ASN A 118 5.84 14.30 9.15
C ASN A 118 5.11 14.17 10.49
N GLY A 119 5.83 14.49 11.56
CA GLY A 119 5.30 14.41 12.93
C GLY A 119 5.43 13.03 13.59
N LEU A 120 5.97 12.03 12.89
CA LEU A 120 6.38 10.77 13.50
C LEU A 120 7.78 10.88 14.11
N GLU A 121 7.99 10.16 15.21
CA GLU A 121 9.36 9.97 15.77
C GLU A 121 10.25 9.24 14.78
N ASN A 122 11.56 9.44 14.86
CA ASN A 122 12.52 8.76 13.99
C ASN A 122 13.67 8.17 14.83
N PRO A 123 13.75 6.86 14.99
CA PRO A 123 12.82 5.86 14.48
C PRO A 123 11.51 5.78 15.28
N PHE A 124 10.46 5.24 14.66
CA PHE A 124 9.21 4.89 15.35
C PHE A 124 8.98 3.39 15.34
N GLN A 125 8.26 2.89 16.35
CA GLN A 125 7.91 1.47 16.42
C GLN A 125 6.65 1.18 15.59
N ALA A 126 6.72 0.16 14.73
CA ALA A 126 5.57 -0.32 13.98
C ALA A 126 5.50 -1.84 13.97
N THR A 127 4.28 -2.36 13.86
CA THR A 127 4.04 -3.79 13.67
C THR A 127 4.21 -4.17 12.21
N ARG A 128 4.94 -5.25 11.96
CA ARG A 128 5.14 -5.81 10.62
C ARG A 128 4.34 -7.09 10.45
N TYR A 129 3.62 -7.16 9.32
CA TYR A 129 2.71 -8.28 8.98
C TYR A 129 2.85 -8.63 7.50
N HIS A 130 4.07 -8.96 7.04
CA HIS A 130 4.28 -9.27 5.63
C HIS A 130 5.35 -10.35 5.44
N SER A 131 5.18 -11.18 4.42
CA SER A 131 6.16 -12.17 3.98
C SER A 131 6.83 -11.79 2.65
N LEU A 132 6.34 -10.76 1.98
CA LEU A 132 6.83 -10.28 0.70
C LEU A 132 7.35 -8.84 0.83
N VAL A 133 8.34 -8.51 0.01
CA VAL A 133 8.94 -7.19 -0.10
C VAL A 133 9.23 -6.85 -1.56
N ILE A 134 9.31 -5.56 -1.87
CA ILE A 134 9.89 -5.10 -3.13
C ILE A 134 11.41 -5.31 -3.01
N GLN A 135 12.00 -6.02 -3.96
CA GLN A 135 13.44 -6.23 -3.99
C GLN A 135 14.15 -4.88 -4.17
N PRO A 136 15.01 -4.45 -3.23
CA PRO A 136 15.58 -3.10 -3.24
C PRO A 136 16.30 -2.72 -4.53
N ASP A 137 17.10 -3.64 -5.08
CA ASP A 137 17.89 -3.41 -6.31
C ASP A 137 17.01 -3.26 -7.57
N THR A 138 15.72 -3.50 -7.44
CA THR A 138 14.74 -3.38 -8.53
C THR A 138 13.75 -2.25 -8.31
N LEU A 139 13.98 -1.40 -7.29
CA LEU A 139 13.10 -0.26 -7.03
C LEU A 139 13.07 0.65 -8.27
N PRO A 140 11.88 0.90 -8.85
CA PRO A 140 11.76 1.75 -10.03
C PRO A 140 12.17 3.20 -9.74
N ALA A 141 12.66 3.91 -10.75
CA ALA A 141 13.11 5.31 -10.61
C ALA A 141 11.98 6.28 -10.21
N GLU A 142 10.74 5.89 -10.45
CA GLU A 142 9.53 6.62 -10.08
C GLU A 142 9.19 6.53 -8.59
N LEU A 143 9.86 5.62 -7.86
CA LEU A 143 9.65 5.39 -6.43
C LEU A 143 10.91 5.73 -5.63
N GLU A 144 10.71 6.32 -4.47
CA GLU A 144 11.75 6.60 -3.49
C GLU A 144 11.47 5.83 -2.19
N ALA A 145 12.49 5.16 -1.66
CA ALA A 145 12.42 4.53 -0.35
C ALA A 145 12.61 5.61 0.73
N VAL A 146 11.53 6.05 1.34
CA VAL A 146 11.53 7.10 2.38
C VAL A 146 11.46 6.55 3.81
N ALA A 147 11.21 5.24 3.97
CA ALA A 147 11.23 4.57 5.26
C ALA A 147 11.76 3.12 5.12
N TRP A 148 12.42 2.63 6.17
CA TRP A 148 13.02 1.30 6.20
C TRP A 148 13.09 0.76 7.63
N SER A 149 13.13 -0.57 7.77
CA SER A 149 13.30 -1.24 9.05
C SER A 149 14.77 -1.37 9.45
N GLU A 150 15.02 -1.55 10.74
CA GLU A 150 16.38 -1.69 11.31
C GLU A 150 17.08 -3.00 10.96
N GLU A 151 16.41 -3.94 10.34
CA GLU A 151 17.01 -5.26 10.07
C GLU A 151 18.29 -5.17 9.24
N PRO A 152 19.37 -5.88 9.66
CA PRO A 152 20.71 -5.73 9.07
C PRO A 152 20.86 -6.20 7.62
N HIS A 153 19.81 -6.68 6.98
CA HIS A 153 19.91 -7.37 5.69
C HIS A 153 18.83 -6.98 4.69
N GLY A 154 18.74 -5.71 4.39
CA GLY A 154 18.10 -5.30 3.16
C GLY A 154 16.92 -4.34 3.29
N GLY A 155 17.02 -3.39 4.15
CA GLY A 155 16.00 -2.40 4.39
C GLY A 155 16.20 -1.04 3.71
N ARG A 156 16.81 -0.96 2.56
CA ARG A 156 16.74 0.22 1.70
C ARG A 156 16.13 -0.15 0.39
#